data_f9ecfc6df6a87650178c7bb6f0c42a97
#
_entry.id   f9ecfc6df6a87650178c7bb6f0c42a97
#
_cell.length_a   1.000
_cell.length_b   1.000
_cell.length_c   1.000
_cell.angle_alpha   90.00
_cell.angle_beta   90.00
_cell.angle_gamma   90.00
#
_symmetry.space_group_name_H-M   'P 1'
#
loop_
_entity.id
_entity.type
_entity.pdbx_description
1 polymer ?
#
loop_
_entity_poly.entity_id
_entity_poly.type
_entity_poly.pdbx_seq_one_letter_code
_entity_poly.pdbx_strand_id
1 'polypeptide(L)'
;MQELGAGVVNSHSGALAFGAMTKPSPVTLDGQSLSIADVVAVARHNVSVALDPQALKAVQQSRRAVEAAIERGETMYGVNTGFGKLAHVRIPAEQGRQLQLNLIRSHASGVGEPLPQDAVRAMMLLRANVLMRGTSGVRPVLPELLIEMLNRGLHPRVPSQGSVGASGDLAPLSHLALAMIGEGDVRVPKPITLEAKEGLAFVNGTQAQTGLAALLVSDAWTLWRTAHGAAAMSLEAVRGSPDPFDARIHDARPHPWQQRSAALLRELLADSEIRESHRDNDPRVQDAYSLRCTPQVLGAVGEGLAFAERLVATELNAATDNPLVFGDEVLSGGNFHGQPIALALDVVAIALTTLAGLGERRLERVVNPDLSSGLPAFLAREPGLESGFMIAQIAAAALVAECRVLATPASVQSVPTEGNQEDVVPMGMTAAWKAGRILANAERIIAIELLAGAQGLEYLKPLRPAKAVARLHAAVRQESAALTADRPLTADIERVTLRIREGRFAS
;
A
#
# COMPACT_ATOMS: atom_id res chain seq x y z
N MET A 1 -33.41 -4.68 8.75
CA MET A 1 -32.46 -4.99 7.66
C MET A 1 -32.93 -4.23 6.42
N GLN A 2 -32.70 -2.95 6.38
CA GLN A 2 -32.83 -2.07 5.21
C GLN A 2 -32.01 -0.82 5.55
N GLU A 3 -31.27 -0.28 4.56
CA GLU A 3 -30.40 0.91 4.65
C GLU A 3 -28.95 0.72 5.16
N LEU A 4 -28.15 -0.03 4.37
CA LEU A 4 -26.69 0.11 4.33
C LEU A 4 -26.22 -0.12 2.88
N GLY A 5 -26.44 0.84 1.98
CA GLY A 5 -26.08 0.63 0.58
C GLY A 5 -26.11 1.82 -0.36
N ALA A 6 -25.73 3.04 0.09
CA ALA A 6 -25.67 4.17 -0.87
C ALA A 6 -24.79 5.35 -0.41
N GLY A 7 -23.64 5.12 0.22
CA GLY A 7 -22.87 6.23 0.80
C GLY A 7 -21.37 6.31 0.54
N VAL A 8 -20.75 5.41 -0.23
CA VAL A 8 -19.25 5.36 -0.31
C VAL A 8 -18.67 5.49 -1.73
N VAL A 9 -19.46 5.78 -2.75
CA VAL A 9 -18.97 5.72 -4.15
C VAL A 9 -18.46 7.06 -4.72
N ASN A 10 -18.48 8.18 -3.99
CA ASN A 10 -18.24 9.50 -4.58
C ASN A 10 -17.05 10.31 -4.08
N SER A 11 -15.96 9.72 -3.58
CA SER A 11 -14.79 10.51 -3.11
C SER A 11 -13.49 10.37 -3.91
N HIS A 12 -13.46 9.70 -5.07
CA HIS A 12 -12.23 9.48 -5.83
C HIS A 12 -12.15 10.22 -7.18
N SER A 13 -12.83 11.35 -7.36
CA SER A 13 -12.70 12.22 -8.54
C SER A 13 -11.92 13.51 -8.27
N GLY A 14 -10.88 13.44 -7.43
CA GLY A 14 -9.95 14.53 -7.17
C GLY A 14 -8.64 14.33 -7.93
N ALA A 15 -8.60 14.65 -9.24
CA ALA A 15 -7.34 14.94 -9.90
C ALA A 15 -6.71 16.15 -9.19
N LEU A 16 -5.58 15.96 -8.50
CA LEU A 16 -4.78 17.06 -7.96
C LEU A 16 -4.23 17.88 -9.13
N ALA A 17 -4.98 18.91 -9.54
CA ALA A 17 -4.48 19.97 -10.39
C ALA A 17 -3.44 20.76 -9.56
N PHE A 18 -2.16 20.66 -9.92
CA PHE A 18 -1.11 21.53 -9.41
C PHE A 18 -1.33 22.97 -9.90
N GLY A 19 -2.25 23.68 -9.27
CA GLY A 19 -2.35 25.13 -9.31
C GLY A 19 -1.41 25.72 -8.26
N ALA A 20 -0.93 26.96 -8.48
CA ALA A 20 0.08 27.71 -7.73
C ALA A 20 0.15 27.38 -6.22
N MET A 21 1.38 27.02 -5.75
CA MET A 21 1.69 26.46 -4.44
C MET A 21 1.35 27.40 -3.28
N THR A 22 0.12 27.36 -2.79
CA THR A 22 -0.14 27.64 -1.38
C THR A 22 0.38 26.41 -0.60
N LYS A 23 1.13 26.62 0.49
CA LYS A 23 1.53 25.49 1.37
C LYS A 23 0.26 24.73 1.73
N PRO A 24 0.22 23.40 1.52
CA PRO A 24 -0.95 22.62 1.90
C PRO A 24 -1.23 22.81 3.41
N SER A 25 -2.49 22.87 3.78
CA SER A 25 -2.88 22.95 5.20
C SER A 25 -2.31 21.75 5.97
N PRO A 26 -1.88 21.93 7.23
CA PRO A 26 -1.41 20.82 8.05
C PRO A 26 -2.47 19.70 8.18
N VAL A 27 -2.04 18.45 8.19
CA VAL A 27 -2.88 17.33 8.59
C VAL A 27 -3.07 17.41 10.11
N THR A 28 -4.32 17.50 10.56
CA THR A 28 -4.64 17.59 11.99
C THR A 28 -5.00 16.23 12.54
N LEU A 29 -4.29 15.77 13.59
CA LEU A 29 -4.55 14.49 14.25
C LEU A 29 -5.54 14.68 15.41
N ASP A 30 -6.70 14.04 15.27
CA ASP A 30 -7.75 13.96 16.29
C ASP A 30 -7.95 12.52 16.82
N GLY A 31 -7.19 11.57 16.30
CA GLY A 31 -7.30 10.15 16.63
C GLY A 31 -8.44 9.42 15.90
N GLN A 32 -9.21 10.06 15.00
CA GLN A 32 -10.46 9.50 14.47
C GLN A 32 -10.68 9.70 12.96
N SER A 33 -10.08 10.73 12.35
CA SER A 33 -10.45 11.16 11.00
C SER A 33 -9.34 11.02 9.95
N LEU A 34 -8.21 10.39 10.30
CA LEU A 34 -7.07 10.23 9.40
C LEU A 34 -7.43 9.34 8.20
N SER A 35 -7.16 9.81 6.98
CA SER A 35 -7.37 9.08 5.74
C SER A 35 -6.07 8.48 5.17
N ILE A 36 -6.19 7.53 4.25
CA ILE A 36 -5.03 7.00 3.50
C ILE A 36 -4.35 8.13 2.71
N ALA A 37 -5.11 9.07 2.16
CA ALA A 37 -4.57 10.22 1.43
C ALA A 37 -3.72 11.12 2.35
N ASP A 38 -4.14 11.35 3.60
CA ASP A 38 -3.36 12.11 4.58
C ASP A 38 -2.05 11.39 4.92
N VAL A 39 -2.08 10.05 5.07
CA VAL A 39 -0.87 9.25 5.30
C VAL A 39 0.12 9.44 4.15
N VAL A 40 -0.33 9.35 2.90
CA VAL A 40 0.50 9.57 1.71
C VAL A 40 1.05 10.99 1.68
N ALA A 41 0.21 12.00 1.95
CA ALA A 41 0.61 13.41 1.95
C ALA A 41 1.72 13.70 2.97
N VAL A 42 1.59 13.18 4.19
CA VAL A 42 2.62 13.35 5.24
C VAL A 42 3.85 12.50 4.95
N ALA A 43 3.67 11.25 4.56
CA ALA A 43 4.78 10.31 4.38
C ALA A 43 5.67 10.68 3.19
N ARG A 44 5.09 11.05 2.04
CA ARG A 44 5.81 11.27 0.77
C ARG A 44 5.96 12.71 0.36
N HIS A 45 4.98 13.57 0.71
CA HIS A 45 5.00 14.97 0.30
C HIS A 45 5.37 15.94 1.42
N ASN A 46 5.77 15.41 2.60
CA ASN A 46 6.21 16.19 3.76
C ASN A 46 5.21 17.26 4.20
N VAL A 47 3.90 17.00 4.04
CA VAL A 47 2.86 17.86 4.59
C VAL A 47 3.03 17.89 6.10
N SER A 48 2.96 19.08 6.68
CA SER A 48 3.12 19.27 8.12
C SER A 48 1.93 18.68 8.90
N VAL A 49 2.19 18.33 10.15
CA VAL A 49 1.20 17.70 11.05
C VAL A 49 0.95 18.61 12.25
N ALA A 50 -0.30 18.71 12.69
CA ALA A 50 -0.72 19.38 13.91
C ALA A 50 -1.56 18.45 14.78
N LEU A 51 -1.62 18.73 16.09
CA LEU A 51 -2.49 18.00 17.03
C LEU A 51 -3.77 18.79 17.27
N ASP A 52 -4.90 18.11 17.33
CA ASP A 52 -6.17 18.72 17.70
C ASP A 52 -6.19 19.07 19.20
N PRO A 53 -6.46 20.33 19.59
CA PRO A 53 -6.46 20.72 21.01
C PRO A 53 -7.53 20.06 21.87
N GLN A 54 -8.65 19.59 21.28
CA GLN A 54 -9.69 18.89 22.03
C GLN A 54 -9.27 17.44 22.28
N ALA A 55 -8.69 16.78 21.27
CA ALA A 55 -8.13 15.43 21.43
C ALA A 55 -7.01 15.41 22.49
N LEU A 56 -6.15 16.45 22.55
CA LEU A 56 -5.13 16.58 23.59
C LEU A 56 -5.73 16.62 25.01
N LYS A 57 -6.91 17.18 25.21
CA LYS A 57 -7.59 17.16 26.54
C LYS A 57 -7.97 15.72 26.92
N ALA A 58 -8.44 14.89 25.95
CA ALA A 58 -8.74 13.49 26.20
C ALA A 58 -7.47 12.70 26.56
N VAL A 59 -6.34 12.97 25.88
CA VAL A 59 -5.02 12.40 26.25
C VAL A 59 -4.65 12.72 27.69
N GLN A 60 -4.77 13.99 28.10
CA GLN A 60 -4.49 14.41 29.49
C GLN A 60 -5.43 13.76 30.49
N GLN A 61 -6.70 13.60 30.15
CA GLN A 61 -7.71 12.99 31.02
C GLN A 61 -7.41 11.50 31.24
N SER A 62 -7.11 10.74 30.17
CA SER A 62 -6.76 9.32 30.28
C SER A 62 -5.46 9.11 31.08
N ARG A 63 -4.49 10.03 30.95
CA ARG A 63 -3.27 10.00 31.76
C ARG A 63 -3.56 10.13 33.25
N ARG A 64 -4.41 11.09 33.64
CA ARG A 64 -4.83 11.26 35.05
C ARG A 64 -5.50 10.03 35.62
N ALA A 65 -6.31 9.32 34.82
CA ALA A 65 -6.94 8.08 35.24
C ALA A 65 -5.90 6.98 35.57
N VAL A 66 -4.86 6.84 34.73
CA VAL A 66 -3.76 5.92 35.02
C VAL A 66 -3.00 6.30 36.29
N GLU A 67 -2.70 7.59 36.50
CA GLU A 67 -2.00 8.08 37.69
C GLU A 67 -2.82 7.80 38.95
N ALA A 68 -4.12 8.09 38.93
CA ALA A 68 -5.02 7.80 40.03
C ALA A 68 -5.14 6.31 40.33
N ALA A 69 -5.18 5.44 39.32
CA ALA A 69 -5.19 3.99 39.49
C ALA A 69 -3.88 3.47 40.12
N ILE A 70 -2.73 4.05 39.74
CA ILE A 70 -1.44 3.75 40.39
C ILE A 70 -1.46 4.15 41.89
N GLU A 71 -1.98 5.36 42.20
CA GLU A 71 -2.10 5.85 43.58
C GLU A 71 -3.03 4.96 44.46
N ARG A 72 -4.10 4.40 43.86
CA ARG A 72 -4.98 3.43 44.52
C ARG A 72 -4.32 2.04 44.70
N GLY A 73 -3.13 1.81 44.15
CA GLY A 73 -2.43 0.53 44.21
C GLY A 73 -3.02 -0.57 43.36
N GLU A 74 -3.82 -0.22 42.31
CA GLU A 74 -4.41 -1.17 41.37
C GLU A 74 -3.35 -1.93 40.58
N THR A 75 -3.57 -3.23 40.37
CA THR A 75 -2.68 -4.02 39.52
C THR A 75 -3.07 -3.84 38.05
N MET A 76 -2.17 -3.25 37.25
CA MET A 76 -2.38 -2.98 35.84
C MET A 76 -1.28 -3.62 34.99
N TYR A 77 -1.68 -4.38 33.97
CA TYR A 77 -0.77 -5.03 33.04
C TYR A 77 0.23 -4.05 32.41
N GLY A 78 1.52 -4.36 32.53
CA GLY A 78 2.61 -3.58 31.92
C GLY A 78 2.80 -2.17 32.48
N VAL A 79 2.07 -1.82 33.55
CA VAL A 79 2.22 -0.57 34.30
C VAL A 79 3.00 -0.85 35.60
N ASN A 80 2.53 -1.81 36.37
CA ASN A 80 3.17 -2.32 37.60
C ASN A 80 3.23 -3.85 37.66
N THR A 81 3.24 -4.49 36.48
CA THR A 81 3.54 -5.92 36.30
C THR A 81 4.59 -6.08 35.20
N GLY A 82 5.19 -7.26 35.12
CA GLY A 82 5.95 -7.66 33.92
C GLY A 82 5.05 -7.77 32.68
N PHE A 83 5.66 -8.14 31.56
CA PHE A 83 4.99 -8.23 30.24
C PHE A 83 4.82 -9.70 29.83
N GLY A 84 3.82 -9.97 28.98
CA GLY A 84 3.58 -11.25 28.37
C GLY A 84 3.58 -12.41 29.37
N LYS A 85 4.41 -13.41 29.16
CA LYS A 85 4.55 -14.57 30.10
C LYS A 85 4.90 -14.17 31.53
N LEU A 86 5.51 -12.99 31.74
CA LEU A 86 5.92 -12.46 33.04
C LEU A 86 4.86 -11.55 33.68
N ALA A 87 3.66 -11.46 33.15
CA ALA A 87 2.57 -10.59 33.62
C ALA A 87 2.18 -10.84 35.11
N HIS A 88 2.48 -12.02 35.65
CA HIS A 88 2.21 -12.39 37.03
C HIS A 88 3.24 -11.80 38.05
N VAL A 89 4.36 -11.24 37.56
CA VAL A 89 5.40 -10.64 38.41
C VAL A 89 5.03 -9.20 38.71
N ARG A 90 4.81 -8.86 39.99
CA ARG A 90 4.58 -7.46 40.41
C ARG A 90 5.88 -6.66 40.41
N ILE A 91 5.81 -5.43 39.93
CA ILE A 91 6.92 -4.48 39.87
C ILE A 91 6.62 -3.34 40.86
N PRO A 92 7.54 -3.05 41.83
CA PRO A 92 7.40 -1.90 42.72
C PRO A 92 7.29 -0.57 41.98
N ALA A 93 6.52 0.38 42.52
CA ALA A 93 6.24 1.67 41.85
C ALA A 93 7.52 2.46 41.55
N GLU A 94 8.53 2.41 42.42
CA GLU A 94 9.84 3.04 42.27
C GLU A 94 10.65 2.50 41.09
N GLN A 95 10.34 1.29 40.62
CA GLN A 95 10.97 0.66 39.44
C GLN A 95 10.17 0.86 38.14
N GLY A 96 9.03 1.53 38.19
CA GLY A 96 8.14 1.71 37.04
C GLY A 96 8.81 2.37 35.81
N ARG A 97 9.62 3.41 36.01
CA ARG A 97 10.40 4.06 34.92
C ARG A 97 11.44 3.11 34.33
N GLN A 98 12.15 2.37 35.20
CA GLN A 98 13.15 1.41 34.75
C GLN A 98 12.51 0.27 33.96
N LEU A 99 11.32 -0.19 34.34
CA LEU A 99 10.55 -1.19 33.62
C LEU A 99 10.25 -0.71 32.20
N GLN A 100 9.75 0.51 32.01
CA GLN A 100 9.43 1.06 30.67
C GLN A 100 10.70 1.24 29.80
N LEU A 101 11.80 1.67 30.40
CA LEU A 101 13.08 1.80 29.71
C LEU A 101 13.62 0.43 29.26
N ASN A 102 13.57 -0.56 30.14
CA ASN A 102 14.02 -1.92 29.84
C ASN A 102 13.16 -2.56 28.75
N LEU A 103 11.84 -2.29 28.75
CA LEU A 103 10.94 -2.73 27.68
C LEU A 103 11.44 -2.24 26.32
N ILE A 104 11.65 -0.94 26.16
CA ILE A 104 12.09 -0.37 24.88
C ILE A 104 13.42 -0.98 24.43
N ARG A 105 14.41 -1.05 25.34
CA ARG A 105 15.73 -1.59 25.02
C ARG A 105 15.70 -3.06 24.62
N SER A 106 14.95 -3.89 25.35
CA SER A 106 14.87 -5.33 25.09
C SER A 106 14.09 -5.67 23.83
N HIS A 107 13.10 -4.83 23.45
CA HIS A 107 12.25 -5.05 22.28
C HIS A 107 12.83 -4.43 20.99
N ALA A 108 13.84 -3.58 21.08
CA ALA A 108 14.55 -3.05 19.91
C ALA A 108 15.52 -4.10 19.32
N SER A 109 14.98 -5.22 18.90
CA SER A 109 15.69 -6.41 18.41
C SER A 109 15.40 -6.71 16.93
N GLY A 110 14.93 -5.70 16.17
CA GLY A 110 14.72 -5.82 14.72
C GLY A 110 16.02 -6.02 13.97
N VAL A 111 15.93 -6.68 12.80
CA VAL A 111 17.08 -7.00 11.94
C VAL A 111 16.75 -6.69 10.47
N GLY A 112 17.72 -6.83 9.58
CA GLY A 112 17.58 -6.62 8.15
C GLY A 112 17.75 -5.15 7.72
N GLU A 113 17.52 -4.91 6.43
CA GLU A 113 17.63 -3.56 5.87
C GLU A 113 16.62 -2.59 6.50
N PRO A 114 16.96 -1.31 6.63
CA PRO A 114 16.02 -0.33 7.14
C PRO A 114 14.76 -0.21 6.27
N LEU A 115 13.62 0.04 6.91
CA LEU A 115 12.40 0.45 6.21
C LEU A 115 12.65 1.74 5.41
N PRO A 116 11.99 1.93 4.27
CA PRO A 116 12.00 3.19 3.53
C PRO A 116 11.51 4.36 4.40
N GLN A 117 12.02 5.56 4.13
CA GLN A 117 11.71 6.75 4.92
C GLN A 117 10.20 7.05 4.96
N ASP A 118 9.48 6.89 3.84
CA ASP A 118 8.03 7.11 3.79
C ASP A 118 7.28 6.12 4.70
N ALA A 119 7.71 4.86 4.77
CA ALA A 119 7.16 3.87 5.69
C ALA A 119 7.38 4.26 7.16
N VAL A 120 8.59 4.73 7.52
CA VAL A 120 8.89 5.20 8.88
C VAL A 120 8.04 6.43 9.22
N ARG A 121 7.87 7.38 8.29
CA ARG A 121 7.02 8.55 8.48
C ARG A 121 5.55 8.18 8.67
N ALA A 122 5.03 7.23 7.87
CA ALA A 122 3.68 6.70 8.04
C ALA A 122 3.52 6.06 9.43
N MET A 123 4.46 5.22 9.85
CA MET A 123 4.45 4.60 11.18
C MET A 123 4.43 5.64 12.31
N MET A 124 5.25 6.69 12.23
CA MET A 124 5.30 7.79 13.20
C MET A 124 3.97 8.54 13.26
N LEU A 125 3.39 8.86 12.10
CA LEU A 125 2.10 9.56 11.99
C LEU A 125 0.99 8.74 12.65
N LEU A 126 0.91 7.44 12.30
CA LEU A 126 -0.12 6.55 12.83
C LEU A 126 0.06 6.36 14.36
N ARG A 127 1.31 6.27 14.84
CA ARG A 127 1.53 6.18 16.28
C ARG A 127 1.06 7.43 17.01
N ALA A 128 1.35 8.63 16.47
CA ALA A 128 0.83 9.87 17.02
C ALA A 128 -0.71 9.87 17.00
N ASN A 129 -1.34 9.45 15.90
CA ASN A 129 -2.80 9.44 15.77
C ASN A 129 -3.48 8.52 16.81
N VAL A 130 -2.94 7.31 17.03
CA VAL A 130 -3.46 6.39 18.06
C VAL A 130 -3.36 6.99 19.45
N LEU A 131 -2.25 7.66 19.79
CA LEU A 131 -2.10 8.31 21.10
C LEU A 131 -3.12 9.47 21.27
N MET A 132 -3.46 10.15 20.17
CA MET A 132 -4.45 11.24 20.18
C MET A 132 -5.90 10.77 20.40
N ARG A 133 -6.19 9.44 20.30
CA ARG A 133 -7.51 8.94 20.70
C ARG A 133 -7.84 9.16 22.19
N GLY A 134 -6.82 9.41 23.02
CA GLY A 134 -7.03 9.64 24.44
C GLY A 134 -7.38 8.38 25.24
N THR A 135 -7.03 7.18 24.76
CA THR A 135 -7.30 5.91 25.45
C THR A 135 -6.03 5.19 25.91
N SER A 136 -4.84 5.73 25.61
CA SER A 136 -3.57 5.08 25.93
C SER A 136 -2.99 5.41 27.30
N GLY A 137 -3.51 6.43 28.01
CA GLY A 137 -3.05 6.82 29.34
C GLY A 137 -1.63 7.40 29.39
N VAL A 138 -1.20 8.08 28.30
CA VAL A 138 0.12 8.68 28.17
C VAL A 138 0.08 10.19 28.37
N ARG A 139 1.26 10.79 28.62
CA ARG A 139 1.39 12.26 28.64
C ARG A 139 1.37 12.83 27.22
N PRO A 140 0.86 14.08 27.04
CA PRO A 140 0.85 14.79 25.74
C PRO A 140 2.24 14.92 25.08
N VAL A 141 3.30 14.94 25.86
CA VAL A 141 4.67 15.06 25.35
C VAL A 141 5.05 13.96 24.35
N LEU A 142 4.39 12.77 24.40
CA LEU A 142 4.65 11.70 23.48
C LEU A 142 4.18 12.01 22.06
N PRO A 143 2.87 12.27 21.79
CA PRO A 143 2.43 12.65 20.47
C PRO A 143 3.05 13.99 20.02
N GLU A 144 3.28 14.95 20.92
CA GLU A 144 3.95 16.22 20.61
C GLU A 144 5.36 16.02 20.06
N LEU A 145 6.18 15.15 20.67
CA LEU A 145 7.53 14.87 20.19
C LEU A 145 7.49 14.11 18.85
N LEU A 146 6.55 13.17 18.67
CA LEU A 146 6.40 12.46 17.39
C LEU A 146 6.14 13.41 16.23
N ILE A 147 5.21 14.37 16.39
CA ILE A 147 4.92 15.32 15.31
C ILE A 147 6.04 16.35 15.15
N GLU A 148 6.74 16.73 16.22
CA GLU A 148 7.94 17.57 16.11
C GLU A 148 9.00 16.86 15.25
N MET A 149 9.27 15.57 15.51
CA MET A 149 10.20 14.78 14.73
C MET A 149 9.76 14.70 13.26
N LEU A 150 8.50 14.38 12.97
CA LEU A 150 7.93 14.35 11.62
C LEU A 150 8.11 15.67 10.87
N ASN A 151 7.74 16.79 11.52
CA ASN A 151 7.79 18.13 10.91
C ASN A 151 9.23 18.61 10.69
N ARG A 152 10.20 18.13 11.48
CA ARG A 152 11.63 18.47 11.37
C ARG A 152 12.41 17.47 10.50
N GLY A 153 11.76 16.45 9.96
CA GLY A 153 12.43 15.45 9.15
C GLY A 153 13.38 14.53 9.94
N LEU A 154 13.12 14.30 11.22
CA LEU A 154 13.91 13.43 12.08
C LEU A 154 13.33 12.01 12.05
N HIS A 155 13.94 11.13 11.25
CA HIS A 155 13.46 9.75 11.04
C HIS A 155 14.52 8.76 11.49
N PRO A 156 14.24 7.93 12.53
CA PRO A 156 15.17 6.87 12.93
C PRO A 156 15.23 5.74 11.91
N ARG A 157 16.33 5.01 11.89
CA ARG A 157 16.45 3.78 11.13
C ARG A 157 15.67 2.68 11.86
N VAL A 158 14.69 2.12 11.18
CA VAL A 158 13.86 1.03 11.70
C VAL A 158 14.11 -0.21 10.87
N PRO A 159 14.67 -1.30 11.43
CA PRO A 159 14.85 -2.55 10.70
C PRO A 159 13.54 -3.14 10.21
N SER A 160 13.54 -3.73 9.02
CA SER A 160 12.33 -4.21 8.34
C SER A 160 11.81 -5.57 8.84
N GLN A 161 12.61 -6.32 9.58
CA GLN A 161 12.31 -7.70 10.00
C GLN A 161 12.35 -7.82 11.52
N GLY A 162 11.53 -8.75 12.07
CA GLY A 162 11.51 -9.06 13.51
C GLY A 162 10.17 -8.81 14.20
N SER A 163 9.10 -8.44 13.45
CA SER A 163 7.74 -8.35 14.00
C SER A 163 6.86 -9.48 13.46
N VAL A 164 6.15 -10.17 14.34
CA VAL A 164 5.09 -11.12 13.98
C VAL A 164 3.70 -10.48 14.02
N GLY A 165 3.58 -9.27 14.57
CA GLY A 165 2.36 -8.48 14.62
C GLY A 165 1.33 -8.95 15.65
N ALA A 166 1.68 -9.80 16.60
CA ALA A 166 0.76 -10.39 17.58
C ALA A 166 0.40 -9.39 18.69
N SER A 167 1.41 -8.89 19.43
CA SER A 167 1.25 -7.76 20.35
C SER A 167 1.45 -6.41 19.65
N GLY A 168 1.13 -6.36 18.35
CA GLY A 168 1.46 -5.31 17.43
C GLY A 168 2.91 -5.40 16.94
N ASP A 169 3.42 -4.29 16.44
CA ASP A 169 4.74 -4.18 15.81
C ASP A 169 5.82 -3.79 16.82
N LEU A 170 6.04 -4.63 17.83
CA LEU A 170 6.89 -4.33 19.00
C LEU A 170 8.29 -3.86 18.60
N ALA A 171 9.01 -4.65 17.79
CA ALA A 171 10.39 -4.34 17.42
C ALA A 171 10.50 -3.03 16.59
N PRO A 172 9.74 -2.82 15.49
CA PRO A 172 9.77 -1.56 14.76
C PRO A 172 9.47 -0.34 15.61
N LEU A 173 8.42 -0.41 16.45
CA LEU A 173 8.02 0.70 17.33
C LEU A 173 9.05 0.95 18.44
N SER A 174 9.75 -0.09 18.93
CA SER A 174 10.84 0.06 19.89
C SER A 174 12.04 0.81 19.31
N HIS A 175 12.40 0.56 18.06
CA HIS A 175 13.44 1.35 17.38
C HIS A 175 13.07 2.83 17.24
N LEU A 176 11.78 3.12 16.99
CA LEU A 176 11.29 4.50 17.01
C LEU A 176 11.36 5.11 18.42
N ALA A 177 10.97 4.34 19.47
CA ALA A 177 11.02 4.78 20.85
C ALA A 177 12.45 5.07 21.34
N LEU A 178 13.46 4.28 20.91
CA LEU A 178 14.86 4.55 21.22
C LEU A 178 15.28 5.98 20.80
N ALA A 179 14.85 6.43 19.63
CA ALA A 179 15.16 7.80 19.21
C ALA A 179 14.52 8.84 20.15
N MET A 180 13.27 8.62 20.58
CA MET A 180 12.55 9.55 21.45
C MET A 180 13.16 9.66 22.85
N ILE A 181 13.75 8.59 23.38
CA ILE A 181 14.45 8.60 24.66
C ILE A 181 15.93 9.00 24.56
N GLY A 182 16.42 9.33 23.34
CA GLY A 182 17.77 9.79 23.09
C GLY A 182 18.83 8.67 22.95
N GLU A 183 18.41 7.43 22.75
CA GLU A 183 19.29 6.25 22.56
C GLU A 183 19.31 5.72 21.11
N GLY A 184 18.56 6.36 20.20
CA GLY A 184 18.52 5.99 18.79
C GLY A 184 19.63 6.65 17.96
N ASP A 185 19.62 6.39 16.66
CA ASP A 185 20.56 6.92 15.67
C ASP A 185 20.24 8.36 15.24
N VAL A 186 19.09 8.90 15.67
CA VAL A 186 18.65 10.28 15.38
C VAL A 186 18.67 11.10 16.66
N ARG A 187 19.32 12.27 16.59
CA ARG A 187 19.38 13.18 17.74
C ARG A 187 18.12 14.02 17.81
N VAL A 188 17.23 13.69 18.75
CA VAL A 188 16.06 14.52 19.04
C VAL A 188 16.43 15.70 19.95
N PRO A 189 15.78 16.87 19.80
CA PRO A 189 16.15 18.07 20.56
C PRO A 189 15.98 17.94 22.06
N LYS A 190 14.92 17.27 22.48
CA LYS A 190 14.55 17.08 23.89
C LYS A 190 14.09 15.65 24.11
N PRO A 191 15.01 14.72 24.38
CA PRO A 191 14.65 13.34 24.73
C PRO A 191 13.72 13.30 25.95
N ILE A 192 12.79 12.34 25.93
CA ILE A 192 11.85 12.14 27.02
C ILE A 192 12.32 11.05 27.99
N THR A 193 11.99 11.20 29.26
CA THR A 193 12.03 10.12 30.24
C THR A 193 10.64 9.49 30.29
N LEU A 194 10.54 8.18 30.05
CA LEU A 194 9.27 7.46 30.07
C LEU A 194 8.75 7.32 31.50
N GLU A 195 7.46 7.52 31.67
CA GLU A 195 6.71 7.24 32.89
C GLU A 195 5.98 5.88 32.77
N ALA A 196 5.40 5.43 33.87
CA ALA A 196 4.61 4.19 33.90
C ALA A 196 3.56 4.15 32.78
N LYS A 197 3.38 3.01 32.11
CA LYS A 197 2.55 2.77 30.91
C LYS A 197 3.14 3.27 29.59
N GLU A 198 3.97 4.32 29.55
CA GLU A 198 4.34 5.02 28.33
C GLU A 198 5.21 4.19 27.37
N GLY A 199 6.11 3.36 27.89
CA GLY A 199 6.88 2.43 27.06
C GLY A 199 5.98 1.41 26.38
N LEU A 200 5.08 0.77 27.15
CA LEU A 200 4.13 -0.19 26.60
C LEU A 200 3.17 0.47 25.60
N ALA A 201 2.55 1.60 25.96
CA ALA A 201 1.69 2.36 25.07
C ALA A 201 2.39 2.85 23.82
N PHE A 202 3.70 2.91 23.80
CA PHE A 202 4.46 3.29 22.61
C PHE A 202 4.72 2.13 21.65
N VAL A 203 4.93 0.91 22.14
CA VAL A 203 5.32 -0.23 21.31
C VAL A 203 4.18 -1.18 20.97
N ASN A 204 3.10 -1.13 21.72
CA ASN A 204 1.97 -2.04 21.58
C ASN A 204 0.95 -1.48 20.56
N GLY A 205 0.99 -1.98 19.34
CA GLY A 205 0.07 -1.57 18.26
C GLY A 205 0.58 -1.88 16.85
N THR A 206 -0.27 -1.69 15.85
CA THR A 206 -0.14 -2.19 14.48
C THR A 206 0.45 -1.18 13.48
N GLN A 207 1.09 -0.10 13.96
CA GLN A 207 1.38 1.09 13.13
C GLN A 207 2.42 0.87 12.05
N ALA A 208 3.37 -0.07 12.20
CA ALA A 208 4.34 -0.35 11.15
C ALA A 208 3.67 -1.07 9.97
N GLN A 209 2.96 -2.17 10.22
CA GLN A 209 2.24 -2.91 9.18
C GLN A 209 1.09 -2.08 8.56
N THR A 210 0.38 -1.27 9.37
CA THR A 210 -0.71 -0.41 8.87
C THR A 210 -0.19 0.76 8.04
N GLY A 211 0.93 1.36 8.44
CA GLY A 211 1.59 2.41 7.65
C GLY A 211 2.03 1.91 6.27
N LEU A 212 2.68 0.75 6.24
CA LEU A 212 3.02 0.07 4.99
C LEU A 212 1.78 -0.27 4.15
N ALA A 213 0.72 -0.80 4.78
CA ALA A 213 -0.52 -1.15 4.10
C ALA A 213 -1.20 0.08 3.47
N ALA A 214 -1.22 1.23 4.14
CA ALA A 214 -1.79 2.46 3.61
C ALA A 214 -1.07 2.93 2.34
N LEU A 215 0.27 2.92 2.33
CA LEU A 215 1.07 3.27 1.17
C LEU A 215 0.88 2.26 0.03
N LEU A 216 0.91 0.96 0.33
CA LEU A 216 0.72 -0.12 -0.64
C LEU A 216 -0.65 -0.09 -1.31
N VAL A 217 -1.72 0.15 -0.56
CA VAL A 217 -3.08 0.25 -1.12
C VAL A 217 -3.20 1.45 -2.06
N SER A 218 -2.63 2.59 -1.70
CA SER A 218 -2.59 3.78 -2.57
C SER A 218 -1.87 3.51 -3.90
N ASP A 219 -0.70 2.87 -3.83
CA ASP A 219 0.09 2.53 -5.02
C ASP A 219 -0.59 1.46 -5.87
N ALA A 220 -1.23 0.46 -5.23
CA ALA A 220 -1.98 -0.59 -5.91
C ALA A 220 -3.16 -0.03 -6.71
N TRP A 221 -3.88 0.97 -6.20
CA TRP A 221 -4.92 1.67 -6.95
C TRP A 221 -4.37 2.46 -8.13
N THR A 222 -3.21 3.08 -7.98
CA THR A 222 -2.52 3.76 -9.09
C THR A 222 -2.12 2.78 -10.17
N LEU A 223 -1.58 1.63 -9.80
CA LEU A 223 -1.23 0.56 -10.74
C LEU A 223 -2.48 -0.04 -11.41
N TRP A 224 -3.58 -0.24 -10.67
CA TRP A 224 -4.84 -0.75 -11.21
C TRP A 224 -5.38 0.16 -12.33
N ARG A 225 -5.38 1.48 -12.13
CA ARG A 225 -5.77 2.43 -13.18
C ARG A 225 -4.83 2.36 -14.38
N THR A 226 -3.52 2.35 -14.14
CA THR A 226 -2.49 2.24 -15.20
C THR A 226 -2.65 0.96 -16.02
N ALA A 227 -3.00 -0.16 -15.37
CA ALA A 227 -3.20 -1.44 -16.04
C ALA A 227 -4.37 -1.43 -17.05
N HIS A 228 -5.38 -0.56 -16.86
CA HIS A 228 -6.44 -0.36 -17.86
C HIS A 228 -5.91 0.39 -19.09
N GLY A 229 -5.08 1.40 -18.89
CA GLY A 229 -4.40 2.10 -19.99
C GLY A 229 -3.49 1.17 -20.79
N ALA A 230 -2.69 0.35 -20.11
CA ALA A 230 -1.85 -0.67 -20.73
C ALA A 230 -2.68 -1.69 -21.52
N ALA A 231 -3.80 -2.16 -20.94
CA ALA A 231 -4.72 -3.08 -21.60
C ALA A 231 -5.35 -2.48 -22.87
N ALA A 232 -5.78 -1.22 -22.81
CA ALA A 232 -6.34 -0.52 -23.97
C ALA A 232 -5.30 -0.37 -25.09
N MET A 233 -4.06 0.00 -24.74
CA MET A 233 -2.96 0.14 -25.69
C MET A 233 -2.59 -1.20 -26.34
N SER A 234 -2.49 -2.27 -25.54
CA SER A 234 -2.22 -3.62 -26.03
C SER A 234 -3.34 -4.12 -26.94
N LEU A 235 -4.60 -3.86 -26.58
CA LEU A 235 -5.76 -4.25 -27.39
C LEU A 235 -5.73 -3.58 -28.76
N GLU A 236 -5.47 -2.28 -28.83
CA GLU A 236 -5.37 -1.57 -30.12
C GLU A 236 -4.16 -2.06 -30.93
N ALA A 237 -3.01 -2.30 -30.30
CA ALA A 237 -1.81 -2.79 -30.97
C ALA A 237 -2.05 -4.13 -31.70
N VAL A 238 -2.84 -5.02 -31.11
CA VAL A 238 -3.19 -6.32 -31.74
C VAL A 238 -4.54 -6.28 -32.47
N ARG A 239 -5.09 -5.09 -32.73
CA ARG A 239 -6.39 -4.91 -33.37
C ARG A 239 -7.52 -5.71 -32.71
N GLY A 240 -7.60 -5.65 -31.35
CA GLY A 240 -8.64 -6.31 -30.59
C GLY A 240 -10.00 -5.60 -30.65
N SER A 241 -11.08 -6.29 -30.28
CA SER A 241 -12.44 -5.73 -30.26
C SER A 241 -12.81 -5.16 -28.88
N PRO A 242 -13.41 -3.96 -28.81
CA PRO A 242 -14.00 -3.43 -27.58
C PRO A 242 -15.39 -4.00 -27.25
N ASP A 243 -15.99 -4.81 -28.15
CA ASP A 243 -17.35 -5.35 -27.99
C ASP A 243 -17.56 -6.11 -26.67
N PRO A 244 -16.56 -6.86 -26.13
CA PRO A 244 -16.68 -7.52 -24.82
C PRO A 244 -16.88 -6.54 -23.64
N PHE A 245 -16.68 -5.24 -23.86
CA PHE A 245 -16.81 -4.21 -22.82
C PHE A 245 -18.17 -3.51 -22.84
N ASP A 246 -19.12 -3.95 -23.71
CA ASP A 246 -20.49 -3.41 -23.77
C ASP A 246 -21.16 -3.44 -22.39
N ALA A 247 -21.79 -2.35 -21.99
CA ALA A 247 -22.39 -2.20 -20.67
C ALA A 247 -23.39 -3.31 -20.34
N ARG A 248 -24.19 -3.73 -21.32
CA ARG A 248 -25.23 -4.76 -21.17
C ARG A 248 -24.66 -6.10 -20.70
N ILE A 249 -23.44 -6.45 -21.13
CA ILE A 249 -22.73 -7.67 -20.70
C ILE A 249 -22.42 -7.60 -19.20
N HIS A 250 -21.97 -6.45 -18.74
CA HIS A 250 -21.54 -6.25 -17.35
C HIS A 250 -22.72 -5.97 -16.41
N ASP A 251 -23.82 -5.42 -16.92
CA ASP A 251 -25.10 -5.27 -16.21
C ASP A 251 -25.78 -6.63 -15.97
N ALA A 252 -25.61 -7.58 -16.91
CA ALA A 252 -26.06 -8.95 -16.76
C ALA A 252 -25.27 -9.75 -15.69
N ARG A 253 -24.08 -9.25 -15.27
CA ARG A 253 -23.25 -9.78 -14.18
C ARG A 253 -22.75 -8.65 -13.31
N PRO A 254 -23.57 -8.10 -12.40
CA PRO A 254 -23.41 -6.78 -11.82
C PRO A 254 -22.41 -6.72 -10.65
N HIS A 255 -21.18 -7.16 -10.86
CA HIS A 255 -20.06 -6.89 -9.95
C HIS A 255 -19.61 -5.43 -10.12
N PRO A 256 -19.65 -4.57 -9.09
CA PRO A 256 -19.41 -3.14 -9.24
C PRO A 256 -18.06 -2.80 -9.86
N TRP A 257 -17.00 -3.48 -9.46
CA TRP A 257 -15.67 -3.23 -10.00
C TRP A 257 -15.46 -3.80 -11.40
N GLN A 258 -16.19 -4.87 -11.80
CA GLN A 258 -16.22 -5.34 -13.17
C GLN A 258 -16.92 -4.32 -14.09
N GLN A 259 -18.06 -3.78 -13.67
CA GLN A 259 -18.78 -2.71 -14.40
C GLN A 259 -17.90 -1.47 -14.55
N ARG A 260 -17.23 -1.03 -13.48
CA ARG A 260 -16.30 0.10 -13.51
C ARG A 260 -15.11 -0.14 -14.43
N SER A 261 -14.51 -1.33 -14.40
CA SER A 261 -13.40 -1.72 -15.28
C SER A 261 -13.83 -1.69 -16.74
N ALA A 262 -14.99 -2.22 -17.08
CA ALA A 262 -15.54 -2.17 -18.45
C ALA A 262 -15.85 -0.73 -18.89
N ALA A 263 -16.35 0.11 -18.00
CA ALA A 263 -16.63 1.52 -18.32
C ALA A 263 -15.33 2.28 -18.65
N LEU A 264 -14.27 2.09 -17.86
CA LEU A 264 -12.94 2.69 -18.13
C LEU A 264 -12.39 2.25 -19.48
N LEU A 265 -12.48 0.96 -19.82
CA LEU A 265 -12.00 0.46 -21.11
C LEU A 265 -12.80 1.03 -22.28
N ARG A 266 -14.14 1.19 -22.17
CA ARG A 266 -14.94 1.85 -23.19
C ARG A 266 -14.53 3.30 -23.41
N GLU A 267 -14.27 4.03 -22.32
CA GLU A 267 -13.81 5.42 -22.39
C GLU A 267 -12.43 5.52 -23.04
N LEU A 268 -11.49 4.66 -22.65
CA LEU A 268 -10.13 4.65 -23.19
C LEU A 268 -10.07 4.31 -24.69
N LEU A 269 -11.00 3.49 -25.20
CA LEU A 269 -11.02 2.98 -26.57
C LEU A 269 -12.00 3.73 -27.49
N ALA A 270 -12.59 4.83 -27.03
CA ALA A 270 -13.53 5.61 -27.83
C ALA A 270 -12.84 6.30 -29.03
N ASP A 271 -13.52 6.34 -30.17
CA ASP A 271 -13.09 7.04 -31.39
C ASP A 271 -11.75 6.52 -31.99
N SER A 272 -11.56 5.22 -32.08
CA SER A 272 -10.35 4.59 -32.62
C SER A 272 -10.47 4.31 -34.13
N GLU A 273 -9.56 4.88 -34.97
CA GLU A 273 -9.45 4.51 -36.37
C GLU A 273 -8.91 3.07 -36.53
N ILE A 274 -8.06 2.62 -35.63
CA ILE A 274 -7.56 1.25 -35.62
C ILE A 274 -8.72 0.27 -35.47
N ARG A 275 -9.64 0.52 -34.53
CA ARG A 275 -10.84 -0.30 -34.39
C ARG A 275 -11.73 -0.27 -35.62
N GLU A 276 -11.97 0.90 -36.20
CA GLU A 276 -12.81 1.03 -37.42
C GLU A 276 -12.21 0.29 -38.62
N SER A 277 -10.88 0.20 -38.71
CA SER A 277 -10.19 -0.43 -39.84
C SER A 277 -10.45 -1.94 -39.98
N HIS A 278 -10.94 -2.60 -38.92
CA HIS A 278 -11.24 -4.04 -38.90
C HIS A 278 -12.61 -4.35 -38.29
N ARG A 279 -13.53 -3.37 -38.28
CA ARG A 279 -14.91 -3.58 -37.78
C ARG A 279 -15.62 -4.66 -38.57
N ASP A 280 -15.43 -4.63 -39.89
CA ASP A 280 -16.01 -5.60 -40.80
C ASP A 280 -14.92 -6.53 -41.32
N ASN A 281 -15.29 -7.80 -41.54
CA ASN A 281 -14.41 -8.84 -42.06
C ASN A 281 -13.20 -9.21 -41.15
N ASP A 282 -13.29 -8.99 -39.84
CA ASP A 282 -12.29 -9.50 -38.91
C ASP A 282 -12.29 -11.04 -38.97
N PRO A 283 -11.17 -11.69 -39.28
CA PRO A 283 -11.10 -13.15 -39.33
C PRO A 283 -11.29 -13.82 -37.99
N ARG A 284 -11.19 -13.06 -36.89
CA ARG A 284 -11.35 -13.55 -35.51
C ARG A 284 -12.79 -13.40 -35.08
N VAL A 285 -13.41 -14.51 -34.65
CA VAL A 285 -14.74 -14.49 -34.04
C VAL A 285 -14.70 -13.88 -32.66
N GLN A 286 -13.63 -14.11 -31.90
CA GLN A 286 -13.43 -13.64 -30.53
C GLN A 286 -11.95 -13.42 -30.24
N ASP A 287 -11.67 -12.38 -29.42
CA ASP A 287 -10.34 -12.17 -28.87
C ASP A 287 -10.01 -13.20 -27.75
N ALA A 288 -8.72 -13.34 -27.48
CA ALA A 288 -8.27 -14.14 -26.35
C ALA A 288 -8.72 -13.56 -24.99
N TYR A 289 -8.77 -14.40 -23.98
CA TYR A 289 -9.25 -14.00 -22.64
C TYR A 289 -8.41 -12.91 -21.98
N SER A 290 -7.10 -12.86 -22.26
CA SER A 290 -6.24 -11.78 -21.74
C SER A 290 -6.64 -10.38 -22.24
N LEU A 291 -7.39 -10.30 -23.34
CA LEU A 291 -7.97 -9.06 -23.86
C LEU A 291 -9.44 -8.94 -23.43
N ARG A 292 -10.30 -9.85 -23.86
CA ARG A 292 -11.75 -9.72 -23.69
C ARG A 292 -12.26 -9.91 -22.27
N CYS A 293 -11.55 -10.66 -21.40
CA CYS A 293 -11.90 -10.86 -20.01
C CYS A 293 -11.18 -9.89 -19.06
N THR A 294 -10.54 -8.84 -19.58
CA THR A 294 -9.90 -7.79 -18.77
C THR A 294 -10.85 -7.22 -17.70
N PRO A 295 -12.13 -6.87 -18.00
CA PRO A 295 -13.03 -6.34 -16.98
C PRO A 295 -13.31 -7.31 -15.84
N GLN A 296 -13.47 -8.60 -16.13
CA GLN A 296 -13.72 -9.62 -15.12
C GLN A 296 -12.52 -9.80 -14.18
N VAL A 297 -11.31 -9.81 -14.73
CA VAL A 297 -10.08 -10.02 -13.96
C VAL A 297 -9.69 -8.76 -13.19
N LEU A 298 -9.61 -7.59 -13.85
CA LEU A 298 -9.28 -6.34 -13.17
C LEU A 298 -10.41 -5.88 -12.23
N GLY A 299 -11.67 -6.25 -12.51
CA GLY A 299 -12.77 -6.07 -11.59
C GLY A 299 -12.59 -6.86 -10.29
N ALA A 300 -12.20 -8.14 -10.39
CA ALA A 300 -11.88 -8.95 -9.20
C ALA A 300 -10.69 -8.39 -8.41
N VAL A 301 -9.66 -7.87 -9.10
CA VAL A 301 -8.56 -7.15 -8.46
C VAL A 301 -9.08 -5.92 -7.71
N GLY A 302 -9.95 -5.11 -8.34
CA GLY A 302 -10.55 -3.93 -7.71
C GLY A 302 -11.35 -4.25 -6.45
N GLU A 303 -12.12 -5.36 -6.43
CA GLU A 303 -12.81 -5.84 -5.22
C GLU A 303 -11.82 -6.17 -4.10
N GLY A 304 -10.72 -6.86 -4.41
CA GLY A 304 -9.67 -7.17 -3.44
C GLY A 304 -9.01 -5.92 -2.86
N LEU A 305 -8.72 -4.93 -3.71
CA LEU A 305 -8.16 -3.65 -3.26
C LEU A 305 -9.15 -2.86 -2.40
N ALA A 306 -10.44 -2.81 -2.77
CA ALA A 306 -11.48 -2.14 -2.00
C ALA A 306 -11.70 -2.81 -0.62
N PHE A 307 -11.62 -4.14 -0.57
CA PHE A 307 -11.63 -4.87 0.71
C PHE A 307 -10.47 -4.44 1.61
N ALA A 308 -9.24 -4.41 1.09
CA ALA A 308 -8.06 -4.02 1.84
C ALA A 308 -8.11 -2.55 2.27
N GLU A 309 -8.51 -1.64 1.38
CA GLU A 309 -8.67 -0.21 1.65
C GLU A 309 -9.61 0.04 2.84
N ARG A 310 -10.76 -0.65 2.88
CA ARG A 310 -11.71 -0.51 3.99
C ARG A 310 -11.11 -0.94 5.32
N LEU A 311 -10.38 -2.06 5.37
CA LEU A 311 -9.72 -2.53 6.60
C LEU A 311 -8.63 -1.56 7.04
N VAL A 312 -7.80 -1.09 6.13
CA VAL A 312 -6.74 -0.12 6.42
C VAL A 312 -7.33 1.20 6.92
N ALA A 313 -8.36 1.74 6.25
CA ALA A 313 -9.00 2.99 6.67
C ALA A 313 -9.60 2.89 8.09
N THR A 314 -10.13 1.73 8.47
CA THR A 314 -10.59 1.48 9.84
C THR A 314 -9.42 1.46 10.82
N GLU A 315 -8.34 0.74 10.50
CA GLU A 315 -7.19 0.57 11.39
C GLU A 315 -6.40 1.86 11.61
N LEU A 316 -6.34 2.77 10.62
CA LEU A 316 -5.70 4.08 10.76
C LEU A 316 -6.21 4.86 11.99
N ASN A 317 -7.47 4.64 12.36
CA ASN A 317 -8.18 5.35 13.42
C ASN A 317 -8.58 4.44 14.59
N ALA A 318 -8.05 3.21 14.66
CA ALA A 318 -8.36 2.26 15.70
C ALA A 318 -7.49 2.47 16.96
N ALA A 319 -8.04 2.16 18.14
CA ALA A 319 -7.28 2.08 19.39
C ALA A 319 -6.59 0.71 19.46
N THR A 320 -5.36 0.63 18.99
CA THR A 320 -4.58 -0.61 18.87
C THR A 320 -3.57 -0.81 20.01
N ASP A 321 -3.81 -0.20 21.15
CA ASP A 321 -2.98 -0.30 22.37
C ASP A 321 -3.59 -1.27 23.40
N ASN A 322 -2.87 -1.59 24.45
CA ASN A 322 -3.31 -2.38 25.60
C ASN A 322 -2.43 -2.10 26.84
N PRO A 323 -3.04 -1.96 28.03
CA PRO A 323 -4.47 -1.81 28.30
C PRO A 323 -5.00 -0.45 27.82
N LEU A 324 -6.31 -0.38 27.60
CA LEU A 324 -7.02 0.85 27.23
C LEU A 324 -7.70 1.49 28.42
N VAL A 325 -7.80 2.82 28.41
CA VAL A 325 -8.41 3.64 29.48
C VAL A 325 -9.76 4.17 29.01
N PHE A 326 -10.82 3.90 29.73
CA PHE A 326 -12.20 4.35 29.50
C PHE A 326 -12.76 5.01 30.76
N GLY A 327 -12.75 6.35 30.80
CA GLY A 327 -13.04 7.08 32.04
C GLY A 327 -12.02 6.74 33.12
N ASP A 328 -12.48 6.15 34.24
CA ASP A 328 -11.63 5.71 35.35
C ASP A 328 -11.25 4.22 35.29
N GLU A 329 -11.74 3.50 34.27
CA GLU A 329 -11.47 2.07 34.13
C GLU A 329 -10.28 1.81 33.20
N VAL A 330 -9.46 0.83 33.54
CA VAL A 330 -8.32 0.36 32.74
C VAL A 330 -8.57 -1.09 32.37
N LEU A 331 -8.81 -1.32 31.07
CA LEU A 331 -9.24 -2.62 30.55
C LEU A 331 -8.17 -3.24 29.66
N SER A 332 -7.82 -4.51 29.92
CA SER A 332 -6.95 -5.30 29.07
C SER A 332 -7.76 -5.99 27.96
N GLY A 333 -7.27 -5.90 26.72
CA GLY A 333 -7.89 -6.50 25.54
C GLY A 333 -6.84 -6.99 24.54
N GLY A 334 -7.27 -7.22 23.29
CA GLY A 334 -6.45 -7.76 22.21
C GLY A 334 -6.37 -6.87 20.97
N ASN A 335 -6.67 -5.58 21.06
CA ASN A 335 -6.73 -4.68 19.89
C ASN A 335 -5.39 -4.43 19.20
N PHE A 336 -4.30 -4.86 19.79
CA PHE A 336 -2.96 -4.84 19.21
C PHE A 336 -2.75 -5.93 18.15
N HIS A 337 -3.65 -6.91 18.05
CA HIS A 337 -3.45 -8.06 17.16
C HIS A 337 -3.69 -7.70 15.69
N GLY A 338 -2.63 -7.77 14.89
CA GLY A 338 -2.60 -7.27 13.51
C GLY A 338 -3.27 -8.15 12.45
N GLN A 339 -4.08 -9.16 12.82
CA GLN A 339 -4.71 -10.08 11.88
C GLN A 339 -5.53 -9.39 10.77
N PRO A 340 -6.32 -8.34 11.04
CA PRO A 340 -7.07 -7.66 9.98
C PRO A 340 -6.16 -7.09 8.87
N ILE A 341 -5.03 -6.51 9.25
CA ILE A 341 -4.08 -5.90 8.31
C ILE A 341 -3.26 -6.98 7.58
N ALA A 342 -2.85 -8.04 8.29
CA ALA A 342 -2.16 -9.17 7.66
C ALA A 342 -3.01 -9.82 6.57
N LEU A 343 -4.30 -10.06 6.84
CA LEU A 343 -5.25 -10.59 5.87
C LEU A 343 -5.46 -9.62 4.69
N ALA A 344 -5.61 -8.32 4.96
CA ALA A 344 -5.77 -7.30 3.92
C ALA A 344 -4.56 -7.29 2.97
N LEU A 345 -3.34 -7.37 3.50
CA LEU A 345 -2.10 -7.38 2.73
C LEU A 345 -1.93 -8.65 1.89
N ASP A 346 -2.34 -9.82 2.39
CA ASP A 346 -2.34 -11.05 1.60
C ASP A 346 -3.36 -11.01 0.46
N VAL A 347 -4.53 -10.40 0.67
CA VAL A 347 -5.51 -10.15 -0.41
C VAL A 347 -4.93 -9.21 -1.47
N VAL A 348 -4.22 -8.14 -1.07
CA VAL A 348 -3.51 -7.24 -2.00
C VAL A 348 -2.45 -8.02 -2.79
N ALA A 349 -1.66 -8.87 -2.14
CA ALA A 349 -0.64 -9.70 -2.77
C ALA A 349 -1.23 -10.62 -3.87
N ILE A 350 -2.35 -11.29 -3.58
CA ILE A 350 -3.08 -12.15 -4.53
C ILE A 350 -3.63 -11.32 -5.69
N ALA A 351 -4.26 -10.18 -5.39
CA ALA A 351 -4.85 -9.29 -6.39
C ALA A 351 -3.79 -8.74 -7.36
N LEU A 352 -2.66 -8.24 -6.84
CA LEU A 352 -1.56 -7.73 -7.65
C LEU A 352 -0.86 -8.82 -8.47
N THR A 353 -0.73 -10.03 -7.95
CA THR A 353 -0.20 -11.18 -8.70
C THR A 353 -1.11 -11.52 -9.89
N THR A 354 -2.43 -11.46 -9.69
CA THR A 354 -3.42 -11.67 -10.75
C THR A 354 -3.32 -10.58 -11.83
N LEU A 355 -3.21 -9.31 -11.44
CA LEU A 355 -3.01 -8.18 -12.34
C LEU A 355 -1.71 -8.34 -13.15
N ALA A 356 -0.61 -8.66 -12.49
CA ALA A 356 0.70 -8.88 -13.10
C ALA A 356 0.66 -10.01 -14.13
N GLY A 357 0.03 -11.14 -13.77
CA GLY A 357 -0.13 -12.28 -14.68
C GLY A 357 -0.97 -11.94 -15.90
N LEU A 358 -2.03 -11.13 -15.75
CA LEU A 358 -2.83 -10.67 -16.88
C LEU A 358 -2.04 -9.74 -17.81
N GLY A 359 -1.26 -8.81 -17.26
CA GLY A 359 -0.39 -7.91 -18.03
C GLY A 359 0.66 -8.67 -18.84
N GLU A 360 1.30 -9.66 -18.20
CA GLU A 360 2.29 -10.51 -18.89
C GLU A 360 1.65 -11.32 -20.03
N ARG A 361 0.44 -11.84 -19.87
CA ARG A 361 -0.26 -12.55 -20.96
C ARG A 361 -0.64 -11.64 -22.12
N ARG A 362 -0.94 -10.37 -21.89
CA ARG A 362 -1.15 -9.40 -22.97
C ARG A 362 0.15 -9.02 -23.65
N LEU A 363 1.21 -8.82 -22.87
CA LEU A 363 2.55 -8.56 -23.40
C LEU A 363 3.01 -9.69 -24.34
N GLU A 364 2.90 -10.96 -23.88
CA GLU A 364 3.24 -12.11 -24.70
C GLU A 364 2.48 -12.10 -26.03
N ARG A 365 1.19 -11.79 -25.99
CA ARG A 365 0.36 -11.70 -27.19
C ARG A 365 0.79 -10.61 -28.16
N VAL A 366 1.23 -9.46 -27.66
CA VAL A 366 1.70 -8.35 -28.50
C VAL A 366 3.02 -8.67 -29.19
N VAL A 367 3.91 -9.42 -28.55
CA VAL A 367 5.26 -9.71 -29.09
C VAL A 367 5.36 -11.03 -29.85
N ASN A 368 4.39 -11.93 -29.68
CA ASN A 368 4.38 -13.23 -30.35
C ASN A 368 3.82 -13.12 -31.78
N PRO A 369 4.60 -13.46 -32.83
CA PRO A 369 4.17 -13.29 -34.22
C PRO A 369 2.92 -14.10 -34.58
N ASP A 370 2.68 -15.24 -33.92
CA ASP A 370 1.50 -16.08 -34.17
C ASP A 370 0.22 -15.52 -33.53
N LEU A 371 0.32 -14.57 -32.60
CA LEU A 371 -0.78 -14.08 -31.79
C LEU A 371 -1.04 -12.56 -31.94
N SER A 372 -0.11 -11.83 -32.52
CA SER A 372 -0.09 -10.36 -32.55
C SER A 372 -0.88 -9.73 -33.69
N SER A 373 -1.61 -10.53 -34.49
CA SER A 373 -2.42 -10.03 -35.64
C SER A 373 -1.59 -9.29 -36.70
N GLY A 374 -0.38 -9.83 -36.99
CA GLY A 374 0.48 -9.34 -38.08
C GLY A 374 1.54 -8.30 -37.64
N LEU A 375 1.74 -8.07 -36.37
CA LEU A 375 2.93 -7.33 -35.90
C LEU A 375 4.20 -8.16 -36.16
N PRO A 376 5.36 -7.53 -36.41
CA PRO A 376 6.61 -8.26 -36.58
C PRO A 376 7.01 -9.00 -35.30
N ALA A 377 7.70 -10.12 -35.47
CA ALA A 377 8.14 -10.95 -34.34
C ALA A 377 8.91 -10.12 -33.32
N PHE A 378 8.47 -10.20 -32.05
CA PHE A 378 9.03 -9.45 -30.93
C PHE A 378 9.08 -7.93 -31.13
N LEU A 379 8.27 -7.40 -32.03
CA LEU A 379 8.26 -5.98 -32.45
C LEU A 379 9.62 -5.49 -32.94
N ALA A 380 10.46 -6.39 -33.45
CA ALA A 380 11.73 -6.07 -34.07
C ALA A 380 11.49 -5.51 -35.50
N ARG A 381 12.32 -4.58 -35.94
CA ARG A 381 12.24 -4.01 -37.29
C ARG A 381 12.73 -5.00 -38.35
N GLU A 382 13.82 -5.70 -38.04
CA GLU A 382 14.42 -6.72 -38.85
C GLU A 382 14.51 -8.05 -38.05
N PRO A 383 13.39 -8.82 -37.91
CA PRO A 383 13.39 -10.04 -37.12
C PRO A 383 14.45 -11.04 -37.59
N GLY A 384 15.24 -11.56 -36.67
CA GLY A 384 16.37 -12.45 -36.93
C GLY A 384 17.72 -11.74 -36.85
N LEU A 385 17.87 -10.52 -37.37
CA LEU A 385 19.00 -9.64 -37.10
C LEU A 385 18.81 -8.95 -35.75
N GLU A 386 17.59 -8.55 -35.43
CA GLU A 386 17.18 -7.92 -34.18
C GLU A 386 16.28 -8.85 -33.36
N SER A 387 16.33 -8.74 -32.03
CA SER A 387 15.54 -9.49 -31.07
C SER A 387 14.38 -8.68 -30.46
N GLY A 388 14.41 -7.36 -30.57
CA GLY A 388 13.34 -6.47 -30.10
C GLY A 388 12.98 -6.67 -28.62
N PHE A 389 11.71 -6.96 -28.34
CA PHE A 389 11.17 -7.15 -26.98
C PHE A 389 11.27 -8.61 -26.48
N MET A 390 11.97 -9.52 -27.16
CA MET A 390 12.06 -10.92 -26.76
C MET A 390 12.48 -11.08 -25.28
N ILE A 391 13.61 -10.48 -24.90
CA ILE A 391 14.16 -10.63 -23.55
C ILE A 391 13.36 -9.80 -22.53
N ALA A 392 12.74 -8.70 -22.92
CA ALA A 392 11.85 -7.95 -22.04
C ALA A 392 10.61 -8.77 -21.65
N GLN A 393 10.06 -9.57 -22.59
CA GLN A 393 8.97 -10.50 -22.27
C GLN A 393 9.43 -11.63 -21.31
N ILE A 394 10.61 -12.20 -21.53
CA ILE A 394 11.18 -13.21 -20.62
C ILE A 394 11.38 -12.61 -19.21
N ALA A 395 11.85 -11.37 -19.12
CA ALA A 395 11.97 -10.67 -17.83
C ALA A 395 10.61 -10.53 -17.15
N ALA A 396 9.56 -10.14 -17.86
CA ALA A 396 8.20 -10.07 -17.31
C ALA A 396 7.70 -11.43 -16.82
N ALA A 397 7.94 -12.49 -17.57
CA ALA A 397 7.58 -13.87 -17.18
C ALA A 397 8.31 -14.31 -15.89
N ALA A 398 9.59 -13.98 -15.75
CA ALA A 398 10.36 -14.25 -14.53
C ALA A 398 9.79 -13.47 -13.32
N LEU A 399 9.44 -12.21 -13.49
CA LEU A 399 8.81 -11.40 -12.44
C LEU A 399 7.43 -11.94 -12.01
N VAL A 400 6.62 -12.46 -12.96
CA VAL A 400 5.35 -13.12 -12.62
C VAL A 400 5.59 -14.40 -11.83
N ALA A 401 6.61 -15.19 -12.18
CA ALA A 401 6.96 -16.40 -11.42
C ALA A 401 7.34 -16.05 -9.97
N GLU A 402 8.11 -14.99 -9.75
CA GLU A 402 8.43 -14.48 -8.41
C GLU A 402 7.16 -14.04 -7.67
N CYS A 403 6.27 -13.29 -8.33
CA CYS A 403 4.99 -12.88 -7.73
C CYS A 403 4.15 -14.06 -7.25
N ARG A 404 4.08 -15.15 -8.04
CA ARG A 404 3.33 -16.37 -7.67
C ARG A 404 3.88 -17.03 -6.42
N VAL A 405 5.20 -17.12 -6.26
CA VAL A 405 5.83 -17.64 -5.04
C VAL A 405 5.51 -16.75 -3.84
N LEU A 406 5.63 -15.43 -4.00
CA LEU A 406 5.37 -14.47 -2.94
C LEU A 406 3.88 -14.34 -2.58
N ALA A 407 2.95 -14.72 -3.45
CA ALA A 407 1.51 -14.64 -3.19
C ALA A 407 1.00 -15.68 -2.18
N THR A 408 1.84 -16.65 -1.74
CA THR A 408 1.48 -17.57 -0.66
C THR A 408 1.13 -16.77 0.60
N PRO A 409 -0.08 -16.94 1.19
CA PRO A 409 -0.50 -16.14 2.34
C PRO A 409 0.43 -16.28 3.54
N ALA A 410 0.82 -15.15 4.15
CA ALA A 410 1.60 -15.11 5.39
C ALA A 410 0.68 -15.15 6.62
N SER A 411 -0.50 -14.57 6.53
CA SER A 411 -1.45 -14.44 7.65
C SER A 411 -2.00 -15.78 8.19
N VAL A 412 -1.71 -16.88 7.51
CA VAL A 412 -2.06 -18.24 7.94
C VAL A 412 -0.87 -19.01 8.51
N GLN A 413 0.33 -18.40 8.58
CA GLN A 413 1.59 -19.04 9.00
C GLN A 413 1.88 -18.83 10.50
N SER A 414 0.87 -18.96 11.34
CA SER A 414 1.03 -18.76 12.80
C SER A 414 2.00 -19.77 13.41
N VAL A 415 2.85 -19.27 14.31
CA VAL A 415 3.72 -20.06 15.18
C VAL A 415 3.65 -19.47 16.60
N PRO A 416 3.70 -20.27 17.66
CA PRO A 416 3.69 -19.73 19.02
C PRO A 416 4.98 -18.98 19.33
N THR A 417 4.83 -17.81 19.97
CA THR A 417 5.95 -16.98 20.46
C THR A 417 5.77 -16.64 21.93
N GLU A 418 6.71 -15.93 22.54
CA GLU A 418 6.67 -15.43 23.93
C GLU A 418 6.31 -16.51 24.97
N GLY A 419 6.92 -17.71 24.85
CA GLY A 419 6.65 -18.82 25.75
C GLY A 419 5.18 -19.29 25.71
N ASN A 420 4.56 -19.32 24.53
CA ASN A 420 3.16 -19.65 24.25
C ASN A 420 2.13 -18.66 24.83
N GLN A 421 2.53 -17.45 25.21
CA GLN A 421 1.57 -16.38 25.52
C GLN A 421 0.97 -15.82 24.22
N GLU A 422 1.80 -15.65 23.18
CA GLU A 422 1.36 -15.36 21.83
C GLU A 422 1.26 -16.69 21.03
N ASP A 423 0.18 -17.44 21.24
CA ASP A 423 -0.03 -18.77 20.63
C ASP A 423 -0.65 -18.70 19.21
N VAL A 424 -1.17 -17.52 18.83
CA VAL A 424 -1.61 -17.18 17.47
C VAL A 424 -1.01 -15.85 17.05
N VAL A 425 -0.27 -15.83 15.95
CA VAL A 425 0.41 -14.62 15.43
C VAL A 425 0.07 -14.37 13.96
N PRO A 426 -0.17 -13.09 13.54
CA PRO A 426 -0.72 -12.77 12.23
C PRO A 426 0.30 -12.62 11.11
N MET A 427 1.58 -12.45 11.37
CA MET A 427 2.67 -12.23 10.40
C MET A 427 2.47 -10.99 9.50
N GLY A 428 1.91 -9.90 10.05
CA GLY A 428 1.54 -8.70 9.27
C GLY A 428 2.70 -8.02 8.56
N MET A 429 3.87 -7.89 9.19
CA MET A 429 5.06 -7.33 8.53
C MET A 429 5.58 -8.22 7.40
N THR A 430 5.49 -9.56 7.52
CA THR A 430 5.81 -10.49 6.44
C THR A 430 4.84 -10.31 5.27
N ALA A 431 3.54 -10.18 5.55
CA ALA A 431 2.53 -9.91 4.52
C ALA A 431 2.79 -8.57 3.82
N ALA A 432 3.16 -7.51 4.55
CA ALA A 432 3.50 -6.21 4.00
C ALA A 432 4.74 -6.27 3.08
N TRP A 433 5.80 -6.94 3.52
CA TRP A 433 7.01 -7.12 2.74
C TRP A 433 6.74 -7.84 1.42
N LYS A 434 6.00 -8.96 1.44
CA LYS A 434 5.61 -9.71 0.24
C LYS A 434 4.78 -8.86 -0.73
N ALA A 435 3.75 -8.18 -0.22
CA ALA A 435 2.87 -7.34 -1.03
C ALA A 435 3.65 -6.20 -1.70
N GLY A 436 4.59 -5.55 -1.00
CA GLY A 436 5.46 -4.53 -1.55
C GLY A 436 6.37 -5.04 -2.65
N ARG A 437 6.91 -6.24 -2.49
CA ARG A 437 7.75 -6.90 -3.50
C ARG A 437 6.94 -7.26 -4.77
N ILE A 438 5.72 -7.78 -4.59
CA ILE A 438 4.80 -8.08 -5.69
C ILE A 438 4.39 -6.81 -6.42
N LEU A 439 4.08 -5.73 -5.70
CA LEU A 439 3.74 -4.44 -6.29
C LEU A 439 4.88 -3.94 -7.19
N ALA A 440 6.11 -3.94 -6.70
CA ALA A 440 7.27 -3.50 -7.48
C ALA A 440 7.51 -4.35 -8.75
N ASN A 441 7.25 -5.66 -8.69
CA ASN A 441 7.32 -6.53 -9.86
C ASN A 441 6.17 -6.26 -10.83
N ALA A 442 4.94 -6.09 -10.34
CA ALA A 442 3.76 -5.79 -11.14
C ALA A 442 3.90 -4.45 -11.88
N GLU A 443 4.45 -3.42 -11.24
CA GLU A 443 4.75 -2.13 -11.87
C GLU A 443 5.70 -2.28 -13.05
N ARG A 444 6.77 -3.08 -12.92
CA ARG A 444 7.72 -3.35 -14.01
C ARG A 444 7.07 -4.14 -15.16
N ILE A 445 6.23 -5.12 -14.85
CA ILE A 445 5.50 -5.90 -15.85
C ILE A 445 4.59 -4.98 -16.66
N ILE A 446 3.83 -4.10 -16.00
CA ILE A 446 2.95 -3.13 -16.68
C ILE A 446 3.77 -2.09 -17.44
N ALA A 447 4.96 -1.69 -16.95
CA ALA A 447 5.86 -0.81 -17.69
C ALA A 447 6.34 -1.47 -19.00
N ILE A 448 6.70 -2.75 -18.97
CA ILE A 448 7.08 -3.50 -20.17
C ILE A 448 5.89 -3.63 -21.13
N GLU A 449 4.69 -3.90 -20.63
CA GLU A 449 3.47 -3.94 -21.43
C GLU A 449 3.19 -2.60 -22.11
N LEU A 450 3.32 -1.46 -21.41
CA LEU A 450 3.17 -0.12 -21.98
C LEU A 450 4.20 0.14 -23.08
N LEU A 451 5.45 -0.22 -22.87
CA LEU A 451 6.52 -0.04 -23.87
C LEU A 451 6.27 -0.88 -25.13
N ALA A 452 5.86 -2.15 -24.96
CA ALA A 452 5.53 -3.04 -26.08
C ALA A 452 4.27 -2.60 -26.82
N GLY A 453 3.21 -2.22 -26.10
CA GLY A 453 1.98 -1.69 -26.70
C GLY A 453 2.25 -0.41 -27.51
N ALA A 454 3.04 0.52 -26.94
CA ALA A 454 3.46 1.72 -27.66
C ALA A 454 4.28 1.39 -28.90
N GLN A 455 5.17 0.40 -28.85
CA GLN A 455 5.94 -0.06 -30.02
C GLN A 455 5.03 -0.72 -31.06
N GLY A 456 4.05 -1.52 -30.66
CA GLY A 456 3.07 -2.13 -31.56
C GLY A 456 2.27 -1.09 -32.35
N LEU A 457 1.88 0.02 -31.71
CA LEU A 457 1.17 1.11 -32.39
C LEU A 457 2.01 1.81 -33.47
N GLU A 458 3.34 1.81 -33.40
CA GLU A 458 4.20 2.37 -34.44
C GLU A 458 4.02 1.64 -35.80
N TYR A 459 3.75 0.32 -35.75
CA TYR A 459 3.53 -0.49 -36.94
C TYR A 459 2.14 -0.36 -37.56
N LEU A 460 1.20 0.30 -36.84
CA LEU A 460 -0.16 0.52 -37.33
C LEU A 460 -0.35 1.88 -38.03
N LYS A 461 0.68 2.72 -38.03
CA LYS A 461 0.62 4.01 -38.78
C LYS A 461 0.33 3.79 -40.26
N PRO A 462 -0.51 4.63 -40.91
CA PRO A 462 -0.98 5.95 -40.46
C PRO A 462 -2.27 5.93 -39.62
N LEU A 463 -2.84 4.76 -39.26
CA LEU A 463 -4.06 4.69 -38.44
C LEU A 463 -3.83 5.32 -37.08
N ARG A 464 -4.82 6.05 -36.60
CA ARG A 464 -4.76 6.71 -35.27
C ARG A 464 -5.46 5.86 -34.23
N PRO A 465 -4.83 5.62 -33.08
CA PRO A 465 -5.48 5.00 -31.94
C PRO A 465 -6.54 5.93 -31.34
N ALA A 466 -7.37 5.42 -30.43
CA ALA A 466 -8.28 6.21 -29.60
C ALA A 466 -7.57 7.40 -28.96
N LYS A 467 -8.25 8.53 -28.78
CA LYS A 467 -7.63 9.76 -28.26
C LYS A 467 -6.95 9.58 -26.91
N ALA A 468 -7.53 8.77 -26.02
CA ALA A 468 -6.93 8.47 -24.70
C ALA A 468 -5.67 7.61 -24.87
N VAL A 469 -5.71 6.59 -25.73
CA VAL A 469 -4.54 5.75 -26.03
C VAL A 469 -3.45 6.55 -26.73
N ALA A 470 -3.80 7.50 -27.61
CA ALA A 470 -2.82 8.40 -28.24
C ALA A 470 -2.09 9.28 -27.21
N ARG A 471 -2.81 9.81 -26.20
CA ARG A 471 -2.19 10.56 -25.09
C ARG A 471 -1.25 9.68 -24.28
N LEU A 472 -1.69 8.46 -23.95
CA LEU A 472 -0.88 7.50 -23.22
C LEU A 472 0.37 7.09 -24.00
N HIS A 473 0.22 6.80 -25.30
CA HIS A 473 1.34 6.54 -26.21
C HIS A 473 2.35 7.69 -26.20
N ALA A 474 1.87 8.94 -26.36
CA ALA A 474 2.74 10.11 -26.32
C ALA A 474 3.48 10.25 -24.96
N ALA A 475 2.81 9.96 -23.84
CA ALA A 475 3.43 9.98 -22.52
C ALA A 475 4.52 8.89 -22.37
N VAL A 476 4.29 7.68 -22.89
CA VAL A 476 5.31 6.62 -22.93
C VAL A 476 6.50 7.05 -23.79
N ARG A 477 6.23 7.69 -24.96
CA ARG A 477 7.28 8.17 -25.88
C ARG A 477 8.13 9.33 -25.32
N GLN A 478 7.63 10.06 -24.33
CA GLN A 478 8.45 11.03 -23.58
C GLN A 478 9.53 10.34 -22.74
N GLU A 479 9.26 9.15 -22.25
CA GLU A 479 10.18 8.38 -21.39
C GLU A 479 11.07 7.40 -22.19
N SER A 480 10.59 6.94 -23.36
CA SER A 480 11.28 5.94 -24.18
C SER A 480 10.99 6.16 -25.68
N ALA A 481 12.03 6.44 -26.45
CA ALA A 481 11.93 6.53 -27.90
C ALA A 481 11.49 5.19 -28.52
N ALA A 482 10.85 5.24 -29.69
CA ALA A 482 10.56 4.04 -30.46
C ALA A 482 11.82 3.21 -30.74
N LEU A 483 11.66 1.89 -30.72
CA LEU A 483 12.75 0.97 -31.01
C LEU A 483 12.94 0.89 -32.52
N THR A 484 13.98 1.50 -33.04
CA THR A 484 14.37 1.48 -34.47
C THR A 484 15.55 0.55 -34.74
N ALA A 485 16.24 0.11 -33.70
CA ALA A 485 17.28 -0.91 -33.65
C ALA A 485 17.38 -1.43 -32.21
N ASP A 486 17.96 -2.61 -32.01
CA ASP A 486 18.14 -3.17 -30.68
C ASP A 486 18.99 -2.25 -29.80
N ARG A 487 18.54 -2.04 -28.55
CA ARG A 487 19.24 -1.31 -27.51
C ARG A 487 18.84 -1.84 -26.11
N PRO A 488 19.66 -1.60 -25.08
CA PRO A 488 19.30 -2.00 -23.72
C PRO A 488 18.01 -1.30 -23.27
N LEU A 489 16.99 -2.08 -22.82
CA LEU A 489 15.67 -1.56 -22.39
C LEU A 489 15.58 -1.33 -20.88
N THR A 490 16.56 -1.76 -20.08
CA THR A 490 16.50 -1.66 -18.60
C THR A 490 16.20 -0.24 -18.13
N ALA A 491 16.93 0.76 -18.64
CA ALA A 491 16.70 2.15 -18.25
C ALA A 491 15.33 2.69 -18.66
N ASP A 492 14.79 2.23 -19.80
CA ASP A 492 13.44 2.61 -20.25
C ASP A 492 12.37 2.01 -19.33
N ILE A 493 12.51 0.74 -18.98
CA ILE A 493 11.61 0.03 -18.08
C ILE A 493 11.58 0.73 -16.71
N GLU A 494 12.73 1.02 -16.12
CA GLU A 494 12.79 1.67 -14.81
C GLU A 494 12.24 3.13 -14.86
N ARG A 495 12.48 3.90 -15.94
CA ARG A 495 11.87 5.23 -16.09
C ARG A 495 10.35 5.15 -16.17
N VAL A 496 9.80 4.27 -17.01
CA VAL A 496 8.34 4.09 -17.11
C VAL A 496 7.76 3.59 -15.80
N THR A 497 8.44 2.68 -15.09
CA THR A 497 8.05 2.23 -13.75
C THR A 497 7.98 3.39 -12.75
N LEU A 498 8.97 4.29 -12.76
CA LEU A 498 8.93 5.49 -11.91
C LEU A 498 7.71 6.37 -12.23
N ARG A 499 7.40 6.57 -13.52
CA ARG A 499 6.23 7.36 -13.92
C ARG A 499 4.89 6.69 -13.59
N ILE A 500 4.84 5.34 -13.52
CA ILE A 500 3.68 4.61 -12.99
C ILE A 500 3.46 5.00 -11.52
N ARG A 501 4.50 4.95 -10.69
CA ARG A 501 4.43 5.34 -9.28
C ARG A 501 4.00 6.79 -9.06
N GLU A 502 4.42 7.69 -9.95
CA GLU A 502 4.00 9.09 -9.96
C GLU A 502 2.54 9.29 -10.47
N GLY A 503 1.86 8.24 -10.89
CA GLY A 503 0.48 8.28 -11.38
C GLY A 503 0.33 8.86 -12.81
N ARG A 504 1.41 9.01 -13.56
CA ARG A 504 1.40 9.68 -14.89
C ARG A 504 0.59 8.97 -15.96
N PHE A 505 0.35 7.68 -15.78
CA PHE A 505 -0.41 6.82 -16.69
C PHE A 505 -1.76 6.36 -16.11
N ALA A 506 -2.16 6.91 -14.97
CA ALA A 506 -3.36 6.50 -14.23
C ALA A 506 -4.61 7.35 -14.58
N SER A 507 -4.57 8.12 -15.66
CA SER A 507 -5.65 9.02 -16.11
C SER A 507 -6.71 8.31 -16.95
#